data_f19e8a533b7c88effc3e8438a3e04a17
#
_entry.id   f19e8a533b7c88effc3e8438a3e04a17
#
_cell.length_a   1.000
_cell.length_b   1.000
_cell.length_c   1.000
_cell.angle_alpha   90.00
_cell.angle_beta   90.00
_cell.angle_gamma   90.00
#
_symmetry.space_group_name_H-M   'P 1'
#
loop_
_entity.id
_entity.type
_entity.pdbx_description
1 polymer ?
#
loop_
_entity_poly.entity_id
_entity_poly.type
_entity_poly.pdbx_seq_one_letter_code
_entity_poly.pdbx_strand_id
1 'polypeptide(L)'
;LTHHDPSGVPPYGQPGGPVPGQPSAPGRPVPQYGAYGAAPVPAYGQAAPPPFGSTGPTPLSAPAYGQPTAPVYGAYGGGYGYVPRPPAPGGLATGTIALAVAVTAVQVLAWVTSFGAAEEFERAARAGTPSAEVLTGYDAVGLLLLPVQLAAAVVTCLWLWQSRVLAEAVSPARGHARSRVWVWLGWIVPVVAFWFPYQVVRDVRAATVVAPRRGLGWWWAGWLLWSVATNVATQLTTLSSAGAAGTFALLPVAETVGTAGLVLALVLWVRTVREITAGQRAAVGADAR
;
A
#
# COMPACT_ATOMS: atom_id res chain seq x y z
N LEU A 1 33.59 -24.81 -50.13
CA LEU A 1 32.78 -23.78 -49.47
C LEU A 1 31.56 -24.47 -48.87
N THR A 2 31.71 -25.01 -47.66
CA THR A 2 30.68 -25.71 -46.90
C THR A 2 29.95 -24.72 -45.98
N HIS A 3 28.66 -24.58 -46.23
CA HIS A 3 27.75 -23.79 -45.40
C HIS A 3 27.47 -24.53 -44.07
N HIS A 4 27.82 -23.94 -42.95
CA HIS A 4 27.45 -24.41 -41.63
C HIS A 4 26.17 -23.66 -41.19
N ASP A 5 25.11 -24.41 -40.94
CA ASP A 5 23.85 -23.94 -40.38
C ASP A 5 23.89 -24.12 -38.84
N PRO A 6 23.70 -23.06 -38.01
CA PRO A 6 23.71 -23.17 -36.55
C PRO A 6 22.31 -23.06 -35.93
N SER A 7 21.35 -23.90 -36.30
CA SER A 7 20.03 -23.94 -35.66
C SER A 7 19.73 -25.33 -35.07
N GLY A 8 20.49 -25.71 -34.04
CA GLY A 8 20.24 -26.90 -33.24
C GLY A 8 19.55 -26.53 -31.91
N VAL A 9 18.22 -26.33 -31.90
CA VAL A 9 17.44 -26.31 -30.69
C VAL A 9 16.97 -27.74 -30.39
N PRO A 10 17.29 -28.36 -29.22
CA PRO A 10 16.78 -29.68 -28.86
C PRO A 10 15.29 -29.63 -28.54
N PRO A 11 14.47 -30.61 -28.96
CA PRO A 11 13.06 -30.68 -28.60
C PRO A 11 12.90 -31.04 -27.11
N TYR A 12 12.00 -30.32 -26.44
CA TYR A 12 11.57 -30.61 -25.05
C TYR A 12 11.03 -32.04 -24.97
N GLY A 13 11.71 -32.87 -24.15
CA GLY A 13 11.31 -34.24 -23.87
C GLY A 13 10.01 -34.33 -23.11
N GLN A 14 9.10 -35.16 -23.58
CA GLN A 14 7.94 -35.64 -22.84
C GLN A 14 8.37 -36.45 -21.60
N PRO A 15 7.61 -36.43 -20.46
CA PRO A 15 7.89 -37.31 -19.33
C PRO A 15 7.68 -38.75 -19.73
N GLY A 16 8.76 -39.54 -19.72
CA GLY A 16 8.72 -40.97 -20.00
C GLY A 16 7.97 -41.75 -18.92
N GLY A 17 7.07 -42.64 -19.32
CA GLY A 17 6.41 -43.60 -18.45
C GLY A 17 7.38 -44.60 -17.80
N PRO A 18 6.97 -45.34 -16.77
CA PRO A 18 7.86 -46.21 -16.02
C PRO A 18 8.36 -47.40 -16.85
N VAL A 19 9.69 -47.60 -16.86
CA VAL A 19 10.35 -48.78 -17.46
C VAL A 19 10.24 -49.95 -16.49
N PRO A 20 9.72 -51.11 -16.90
CA PRO A 20 9.68 -52.31 -16.05
C PRO A 20 11.07 -52.94 -15.91
N GLY A 21 11.55 -53.05 -14.67
CA GLY A 21 12.72 -53.92 -14.40
C GLY A 21 13.90 -53.29 -13.66
N GLN A 22 13.81 -52.09 -13.05
CA GLN A 22 14.87 -51.58 -12.19
C GLN A 22 14.56 -51.87 -10.68
N PRO A 23 15.50 -52.43 -9.91
CA PRO A 23 15.34 -52.60 -8.49
C PRO A 23 15.35 -51.24 -7.77
N SER A 24 14.38 -51.03 -6.91
CA SER A 24 14.18 -49.84 -6.11
C SER A 24 15.38 -49.56 -5.20
N ALA A 25 16.01 -48.43 -5.34
CA ALA A 25 17.00 -47.92 -4.39
C ALA A 25 16.34 -47.60 -3.03
N PRO A 26 17.03 -47.84 -1.89
CA PRO A 26 16.46 -47.56 -0.58
C PRO A 26 16.17 -46.06 -0.41
N GLY A 27 14.92 -45.79 0.00
CA GLY A 27 14.38 -44.45 0.11
C GLY A 27 15.17 -43.53 1.08
N ARG A 28 15.58 -42.39 0.59
CA ARG A 28 15.98 -41.27 1.46
C ARG A 28 14.78 -40.83 2.31
N PRO A 29 14.94 -40.64 3.61
CA PRO A 29 13.87 -40.10 4.45
C PRO A 29 13.55 -38.66 4.01
N VAL A 30 12.30 -38.45 3.62
CA VAL A 30 11.75 -37.11 3.38
C VAL A 30 11.62 -36.46 4.76
N PRO A 31 12.08 -35.21 4.97
CA PRO A 31 11.84 -34.50 6.22
C PRO A 31 10.33 -34.31 6.40
N GLN A 32 9.73 -35.00 7.35
CA GLN A 32 8.39 -34.70 7.85
C GLN A 32 8.46 -33.36 8.58
N TYR A 33 7.99 -32.31 7.96
CA TYR A 33 7.64 -31.08 8.67
C TYR A 33 6.50 -31.44 9.62
N GLY A 34 6.79 -31.41 10.94
CA GLY A 34 5.87 -31.73 11.99
C GLY A 34 4.56 -30.97 11.82
N ALA A 35 3.49 -31.72 11.73
CA ALA A 35 2.14 -31.21 11.91
C ALA A 35 2.11 -30.59 13.31
N TYR A 36 2.01 -29.28 13.41
CA TYR A 36 1.63 -28.61 14.64
C TYR A 36 0.28 -29.14 15.04
N GLY A 37 0.27 -29.96 16.10
CA GLY A 37 -0.93 -30.54 16.66
C GLY A 37 -1.93 -29.42 16.95
N ALA A 38 -3.10 -29.54 16.35
CA ALA A 38 -4.25 -28.74 16.71
C ALA A 38 -4.51 -28.98 18.20
N ALA A 39 -4.46 -27.90 19.01
CA ALA A 39 -4.86 -27.98 20.41
C ALA A 39 -6.28 -28.55 20.48
N PRO A 40 -6.60 -29.46 21.41
CA PRO A 40 -7.94 -30.00 21.52
C PRO A 40 -8.92 -28.86 21.84
N VAL A 41 -9.90 -28.70 20.98
CA VAL A 41 -11.03 -27.80 21.24
C VAL A 41 -11.77 -28.35 22.43
N PRO A 42 -11.98 -27.58 23.53
CA PRO A 42 -12.76 -28.09 24.67
C PRO A 42 -14.17 -28.37 24.16
N ALA A 43 -14.63 -29.63 24.34
CA ALA A 43 -15.99 -30.02 24.07
C ALA A 43 -16.90 -29.32 25.08
N TYR A 44 -17.54 -28.25 24.67
CA TYR A 44 -18.66 -27.66 25.41
C TYR A 44 -19.80 -28.68 25.33
N GLY A 45 -20.11 -29.31 26.49
CA GLY A 45 -21.20 -30.24 26.60
C GLY A 45 -22.50 -29.61 26.13
N GLN A 46 -23.16 -30.28 25.17
CA GLN A 46 -24.54 -30.00 24.82
C GLN A 46 -25.39 -30.39 26.06
N ALA A 47 -25.97 -29.39 26.70
CA ALA A 47 -26.98 -29.62 27.72
C ALA A 47 -28.20 -30.27 27.03
N ALA A 48 -28.58 -31.45 27.48
CA ALA A 48 -29.81 -32.11 27.05
C ALA A 48 -31.01 -31.22 27.39
N PRO A 49 -32.04 -31.17 26.52
CA PRO A 49 -33.26 -30.43 26.81
C PRO A 49 -33.95 -31.00 28.06
N PRO A 50 -34.50 -30.15 28.96
CA PRO A 50 -35.17 -30.64 30.17
C PRO A 50 -36.45 -31.36 29.81
N PRO A 51 -36.81 -32.44 30.52
CA PRO A 51 -38.05 -33.13 30.33
C PRO A 51 -39.24 -32.23 30.75
N PHE A 52 -40.27 -32.22 29.94
CA PHE A 52 -41.51 -31.51 30.24
C PHE A 52 -42.14 -32.09 31.52
N GLY A 53 -42.45 -31.20 32.48
CA GLY A 53 -43.33 -31.45 33.59
C GLY A 53 -42.73 -31.55 34.96
N SER A 54 -42.59 -30.40 35.65
CA SER A 54 -42.78 -30.33 37.11
C SER A 54 -43.11 -28.86 37.48
N THR A 55 -44.36 -28.63 37.90
CA THR A 55 -44.80 -27.42 38.57
C THR A 55 -44.32 -27.49 40.02
N GLY A 56 -43.25 -26.75 40.33
CA GLY A 56 -42.79 -26.54 41.72
C GLY A 56 -42.55 -25.01 41.96
N PRO A 57 -42.78 -24.48 43.15
CA PRO A 57 -42.67 -23.05 43.39
C PRO A 57 -41.20 -22.58 43.31
N THR A 58 -40.99 -21.52 42.60
CA THR A 58 -39.67 -20.88 42.35
C THR A 58 -39.14 -20.23 43.65
N PRO A 59 -37.88 -20.49 44.09
CA PRO A 59 -37.24 -19.69 45.09
C PRO A 59 -36.83 -18.36 44.50
N LEU A 60 -37.10 -17.27 45.25
CA LEU A 60 -36.64 -15.91 44.94
C LEU A 60 -35.11 -15.86 44.89
N SER A 61 -34.57 -15.75 43.67
CA SER A 61 -33.15 -15.54 43.49
C SER A 61 -32.77 -14.07 43.73
N ALA A 62 -31.74 -13.87 44.55
CA ALA A 62 -31.16 -12.58 44.81
C ALA A 62 -30.62 -11.92 43.53
N PRO A 63 -30.59 -10.58 43.42
CA PRO A 63 -30.08 -9.89 42.27
C PRO A 63 -28.56 -10.12 42.12
N ALA A 64 -28.14 -10.73 41.08
CA ALA A 64 -26.73 -10.84 40.68
C ALA A 64 -26.25 -9.50 40.14
N TYR A 65 -25.42 -8.79 40.93
CA TYR A 65 -24.71 -7.60 40.51
C TYR A 65 -23.62 -7.97 39.52
N GLY A 66 -23.66 -7.37 38.31
CA GLY A 66 -22.46 -7.06 37.56
C GLY A 66 -21.94 -8.07 36.56
N GLN A 67 -22.77 -8.73 35.75
CA GLN A 67 -22.26 -9.25 34.46
C GLN A 67 -22.65 -8.25 33.36
N PRO A 68 -21.68 -7.74 32.57
CA PRO A 68 -22.00 -7.02 31.36
C PRO A 68 -22.73 -8.01 30.44
N THR A 69 -23.99 -7.76 30.18
CA THR A 69 -24.76 -8.48 29.17
C THR A 69 -24.04 -8.28 27.83
N ALA A 70 -23.37 -9.31 27.34
CA ALA A 70 -22.93 -9.35 25.96
C ALA A 70 -24.16 -9.01 25.11
N PRO A 71 -24.04 -8.13 24.09
CA PRO A 71 -25.16 -7.84 23.23
C PRO A 71 -25.64 -9.17 22.62
N VAL A 72 -26.87 -9.55 22.93
CA VAL A 72 -27.55 -10.66 22.30
C VAL A 72 -27.71 -10.25 20.84
N TYR A 73 -26.78 -10.66 19.98
CA TYR A 73 -27.02 -10.67 18.56
C TYR A 73 -28.14 -11.68 18.34
N GLY A 74 -29.35 -11.14 18.21
CA GLY A 74 -30.54 -11.92 17.97
C GLY A 74 -30.27 -12.90 16.83
N ALA A 75 -30.54 -14.19 17.09
CA ALA A 75 -30.57 -15.23 16.07
C ALA A 75 -31.66 -14.84 15.06
N TYR A 76 -31.30 -14.02 14.08
CA TYR A 76 -32.12 -13.79 12.91
C TYR A 76 -32.14 -15.09 12.13
N GLY A 77 -33.29 -15.75 12.17
CA GLY A 77 -33.57 -16.97 11.43
C GLY A 77 -33.23 -16.84 9.95
N GLY A 78 -32.64 -17.87 9.45
CA GLY A 78 -32.24 -18.27 8.11
C GLY A 78 -32.76 -17.55 6.88
N GLY A 79 -32.44 -16.29 6.70
CA GLY A 79 -32.32 -15.67 5.41
C GLY A 79 -30.83 -15.37 5.22
N TYR A 80 -30.22 -15.74 4.11
CA TYR A 80 -28.92 -15.24 3.72
C TYR A 80 -29.03 -13.72 3.62
N GLY A 81 -28.87 -13.04 4.77
CA GLY A 81 -29.05 -11.61 4.88
C GLY A 81 -28.02 -10.94 3.97
N TYR A 82 -28.49 -10.24 2.96
CA TYR A 82 -27.70 -9.36 2.14
C TYR A 82 -26.93 -8.40 3.08
N VAL A 83 -25.64 -8.63 3.25
CA VAL A 83 -24.75 -7.72 3.96
C VAL A 83 -24.41 -6.60 2.98
N PRO A 84 -24.94 -5.37 3.19
CA PRO A 84 -24.69 -4.28 2.28
C PRO A 84 -23.18 -4.02 2.17
N ARG A 85 -22.64 -4.08 0.95
CA ARG A 85 -21.24 -3.73 0.73
C ARG A 85 -21.04 -2.23 0.88
N PRO A 86 -19.90 -1.80 1.44
CA PRO A 86 -19.60 -0.37 1.50
C PRO A 86 -19.56 0.23 0.09
N PRO A 87 -20.00 1.48 -0.08
CA PRO A 87 -19.92 2.14 -1.38
C PRO A 87 -18.47 2.37 -1.80
N ALA A 88 -18.21 2.41 -3.11
CA ALA A 88 -16.88 2.77 -3.63
C ALA A 88 -16.51 4.21 -3.24
N PRO A 89 -15.30 4.47 -2.70
CA PRO A 89 -14.91 5.77 -2.16
C PRO A 89 -14.55 6.79 -3.25
N GLY A 90 -15.52 7.11 -4.13
CA GLY A 90 -15.33 7.96 -5.31
C GLY A 90 -14.94 9.39 -4.98
N GLY A 91 -15.51 10.00 -3.95
CA GLY A 91 -15.17 11.34 -3.49
C GLY A 91 -13.72 11.44 -2.99
N LEU A 92 -13.29 10.47 -2.17
CA LEU A 92 -11.91 10.40 -1.71
C LEU A 92 -10.91 10.13 -2.85
N ALA A 93 -11.30 9.32 -3.85
CA ALA A 93 -10.49 9.12 -5.04
C ALA A 93 -10.24 10.43 -5.79
N THR A 94 -11.28 11.27 -5.97
CA THR A 94 -11.15 12.59 -6.57
C THR A 94 -10.26 13.50 -5.74
N GLY A 95 -10.44 13.54 -4.42
CA GLY A 95 -9.60 14.31 -3.49
C GLY A 95 -8.13 13.88 -3.53
N THR A 96 -7.88 12.57 -3.56
CA THR A 96 -6.52 12.00 -3.70
C THR A 96 -5.85 12.46 -5.01
N ILE A 97 -6.58 12.45 -6.13
CA ILE A 97 -6.05 12.92 -7.41
C ILE A 97 -5.79 14.43 -7.37
N ALA A 98 -6.75 15.22 -6.87
CA ALA A 98 -6.61 16.68 -6.81
C ALA A 98 -5.41 17.11 -5.96
N LEU A 99 -5.22 16.48 -4.80
CA LEU A 99 -4.08 16.76 -3.93
C LEU A 99 -2.75 16.26 -4.51
N ALA A 100 -2.73 15.14 -5.22
CA ALA A 100 -1.52 14.72 -5.94
C ALA A 100 -1.13 15.71 -7.04
N VAL A 101 -2.11 16.29 -7.76
CA VAL A 101 -1.87 17.38 -8.72
C VAL A 101 -1.34 18.62 -7.99
N ALA A 102 -1.93 19.00 -6.85
CA ALA A 102 -1.49 20.16 -6.07
C ALA A 102 -0.05 20.00 -5.57
N VAL A 103 0.30 18.84 -5.00
CA VAL A 103 1.70 18.52 -4.59
C VAL A 103 2.65 18.67 -5.77
N THR A 104 2.27 18.12 -6.95
CA THR A 104 3.12 18.21 -8.14
C THR A 104 3.26 19.63 -8.64
N ALA A 105 2.19 20.45 -8.57
CA ALA A 105 2.26 21.86 -8.95
C ALA A 105 3.20 22.67 -8.04
N VAL A 106 3.14 22.44 -6.72
CA VAL A 106 4.06 23.07 -5.77
C VAL A 106 5.49 22.58 -5.99
N GLN A 107 5.69 21.30 -6.29
CA GLN A 107 7.01 20.76 -6.64
C GLN A 107 7.59 21.39 -7.91
N VAL A 108 6.77 21.60 -8.94
CA VAL A 108 7.21 22.34 -10.15
C VAL A 108 7.61 23.78 -9.80
N LEU A 109 6.90 24.43 -8.90
CA LEU A 109 7.28 25.75 -8.43
C LEU A 109 8.60 25.72 -7.65
N ALA A 110 8.82 24.73 -6.78
CA ALA A 110 10.09 24.51 -6.09
C ALA A 110 11.23 24.30 -7.10
N TRP A 111 11.00 23.48 -8.13
CA TRP A 111 11.97 23.29 -9.21
C TRP A 111 12.33 24.60 -9.92
N VAL A 112 11.33 25.41 -10.30
CA VAL A 112 11.56 26.71 -10.97
C VAL A 112 12.33 27.67 -10.08
N THR A 113 11.99 27.76 -8.78
CA THR A 113 12.65 28.65 -7.84
C THR A 113 14.04 28.17 -7.43
N SER A 114 14.36 26.88 -7.58
CA SER A 114 15.66 26.29 -7.21
C SER A 114 16.83 26.88 -8.01
N PHE A 115 16.60 27.33 -9.25
CA PHE A 115 17.65 27.96 -10.07
C PHE A 115 18.14 29.27 -9.46
N GLY A 116 17.23 30.17 -9.06
CA GLY A 116 17.58 31.42 -8.39
C GLY A 116 18.16 31.18 -6.99
N ALA A 117 17.56 30.24 -6.25
CA ALA A 117 18.06 29.89 -4.92
C ALA A 117 19.49 29.34 -4.95
N ALA A 118 19.83 28.51 -5.93
CA ALA A 118 21.20 27.99 -6.08
C ALA A 118 22.22 29.14 -6.24
N GLU A 119 21.91 30.15 -7.05
CA GLU A 119 22.77 31.32 -7.22
C GLU A 119 22.90 32.16 -5.94
N GLU A 120 21.82 32.30 -5.18
CA GLU A 120 21.79 33.02 -3.91
C GLU A 120 22.64 32.30 -2.84
N PHE A 121 22.47 30.98 -2.70
CA PHE A 121 23.26 30.15 -1.79
C PHE A 121 24.75 30.17 -2.18
N GLU A 122 25.06 30.08 -3.48
CA GLU A 122 26.47 30.17 -3.95
C GLU A 122 27.09 31.53 -3.63
N ARG A 123 26.36 32.64 -3.77
CA ARG A 123 26.84 33.98 -3.40
C ARG A 123 27.06 34.07 -1.90
N ALA A 124 26.14 33.59 -1.10
CA ALA A 124 26.27 33.58 0.37
C ALA A 124 27.42 32.72 0.83
N ALA A 125 27.63 31.54 0.26
CA ALA A 125 28.76 30.67 0.58
C ALA A 125 30.13 31.31 0.30
N ARG A 126 30.24 32.06 -0.85
CA ARG A 126 31.44 32.82 -1.16
C ARG A 126 31.69 33.99 -0.20
N ALA A 127 30.63 34.56 0.36
CA ALA A 127 30.70 35.59 1.39
C ALA A 127 30.94 35.04 2.80
N GLY A 128 31.00 33.71 2.98
CA GLY A 128 31.15 33.06 4.28
C GLY A 128 29.86 33.02 5.10
N THR A 129 28.70 33.32 4.48
CA THR A 129 27.38 33.27 5.12
C THR A 129 26.80 31.85 5.02
N PRO A 130 26.38 31.22 6.14
CA PRO A 130 25.71 29.92 6.12
C PRO A 130 24.41 29.95 5.31
N SER A 131 24.12 28.91 4.56
CA SER A 131 22.87 28.79 3.77
C SER A 131 21.60 28.93 4.63
N ALA A 132 21.64 28.47 5.88
CA ALA A 132 20.52 28.58 6.82
C ALA A 132 20.15 30.02 7.22
N GLU A 133 21.01 30.99 6.97
CA GLU A 133 20.76 32.42 7.22
C GLU A 133 20.17 33.14 5.98
N VAL A 134 20.11 32.45 4.83
CA VAL A 134 19.63 32.99 3.55
C VAL A 134 18.22 32.47 3.30
N LEU A 135 17.24 33.35 3.32
CA LEU A 135 15.86 33.03 2.98
C LEU A 135 15.60 33.32 1.51
N THR A 136 15.24 32.30 0.75
CA THR A 136 14.96 32.40 -0.69
C THR A 136 13.49 32.11 -1.01
N GLY A 137 13.08 32.39 -2.26
CA GLY A 137 11.76 31.98 -2.74
C GLY A 137 11.54 30.46 -2.73
N TYR A 138 12.62 29.68 -2.87
CA TYR A 138 12.61 28.22 -2.77
C TYR A 138 12.19 27.74 -1.37
N ASP A 139 12.71 28.38 -0.32
CA ASP A 139 12.34 28.06 1.08
C ASP A 139 10.87 28.34 1.35
N ALA A 140 10.34 29.46 0.82
CA ALA A 140 8.92 29.80 0.94
C ALA A 140 8.02 28.75 0.27
N VAL A 141 8.43 28.24 -0.89
CA VAL A 141 7.72 27.15 -1.59
C VAL A 141 7.83 25.84 -0.78
N GLY A 142 8.97 25.54 -0.19
CA GLY A 142 9.19 24.40 0.70
C GLY A 142 8.24 24.40 1.90
N LEU A 143 8.02 25.57 2.51
CA LEU A 143 7.05 25.74 3.60
C LEU A 143 5.60 25.47 3.14
N LEU A 144 5.26 25.81 1.88
CA LEU A 144 3.94 25.50 1.32
C LEU A 144 3.79 24.02 0.99
N LEU A 145 4.85 23.37 0.56
CA LEU A 145 4.84 21.95 0.17
C LEU A 145 4.42 21.05 1.33
N LEU A 146 4.90 21.31 2.53
CA LEU A 146 4.66 20.47 3.71
C LEU A 146 3.17 20.29 4.04
N PRO A 147 2.35 21.35 4.24
CA PRO A 147 0.93 21.17 4.54
C PRO A 147 0.15 20.52 3.38
N VAL A 148 0.49 20.84 2.13
CA VAL A 148 -0.17 20.24 0.96
C VAL A 148 0.14 18.75 0.88
N GLN A 149 1.37 18.36 1.13
CA GLN A 149 1.80 16.96 1.16
C GLN A 149 1.15 16.19 2.31
N LEU A 150 1.04 16.80 3.49
CA LEU A 150 0.36 16.19 4.64
C LEU A 150 -1.13 15.96 4.33
N ALA A 151 -1.81 16.93 3.76
CA ALA A 151 -3.20 16.79 3.33
C ALA A 151 -3.34 15.67 2.29
N ALA A 152 -2.44 15.60 1.31
CA ALA A 152 -2.41 14.54 0.30
C ALA A 152 -2.19 13.16 0.93
N ALA A 153 -1.28 13.04 1.90
CA ALA A 153 -1.04 11.80 2.63
C ALA A 153 -2.28 11.33 3.39
N VAL A 154 -2.93 12.22 4.15
CA VAL A 154 -4.13 11.90 4.94
C VAL A 154 -5.27 11.44 4.02
N VAL A 155 -5.59 12.19 2.97
CA VAL A 155 -6.69 11.85 2.05
C VAL A 155 -6.38 10.55 1.28
N THR A 156 -5.14 10.33 0.89
CA THR A 156 -4.70 9.08 0.26
C THR A 156 -4.86 7.89 1.20
N CYS A 157 -4.46 8.02 2.46
CA CYS A 157 -4.62 6.96 3.46
C CYS A 157 -6.11 6.67 3.74
N LEU A 158 -6.96 7.69 3.83
CA LEU A 158 -8.40 7.52 3.98
C LEU A 158 -9.02 6.79 2.78
N TRP A 159 -8.63 7.19 1.56
CA TRP A 159 -9.07 6.52 0.34
C TRP A 159 -8.60 5.06 0.30
N LEU A 160 -7.33 4.80 0.60
CA LEU A 160 -6.78 3.44 0.63
C LEU A 160 -7.43 2.58 1.70
N TRP A 161 -7.72 3.14 2.88
CA TRP A 161 -8.39 2.42 3.95
C TRP A 161 -9.78 1.97 3.53
N GLN A 162 -10.60 2.87 2.98
CA GLN A 162 -11.94 2.53 2.51
C GLN A 162 -11.89 1.56 1.31
N SER A 163 -10.95 1.79 0.39
CA SER A 163 -10.71 0.90 -0.75
C SER A 163 -10.30 -0.51 -0.30
N ARG A 164 -9.52 -0.60 0.78
CA ARG A 164 -9.11 -1.88 1.36
C ARG A 164 -10.28 -2.61 2.02
N VAL A 165 -11.11 -1.91 2.80
CA VAL A 165 -12.31 -2.50 3.42
C VAL A 165 -13.23 -3.07 2.34
N LEU A 166 -13.46 -2.32 1.26
CA LEU A 166 -14.27 -2.79 0.15
C LEU A 166 -13.62 -3.97 -0.60
N ALA A 167 -12.31 -3.94 -0.82
CA ALA A 167 -11.57 -5.02 -1.49
C ALA A 167 -11.72 -6.36 -0.74
N GLU A 168 -11.66 -6.34 0.59
CA GLU A 168 -11.86 -7.52 1.43
C GLU A 168 -13.31 -8.02 1.40
N ALA A 169 -14.29 -7.11 1.32
CA ALA A 169 -15.71 -7.48 1.20
C ALA A 169 -16.05 -8.09 -0.17
N VAL A 170 -15.41 -7.58 -1.25
CA VAL A 170 -15.66 -8.05 -2.63
C VAL A 170 -14.90 -9.34 -2.95
N SER A 171 -13.72 -9.52 -2.40
CA SER A 171 -12.83 -10.65 -2.69
C SER A 171 -12.26 -11.28 -1.41
N PRO A 172 -13.09 -11.88 -0.54
CA PRO A 172 -12.65 -12.39 0.77
C PRO A 172 -11.63 -13.52 0.66
N ALA A 173 -11.65 -14.30 -0.41
CA ALA A 173 -10.71 -15.38 -0.66
C ALA A 173 -9.31 -14.87 -1.07
N ARG A 174 -9.18 -13.60 -1.45
CA ARG A 174 -7.90 -13.03 -1.86
C ARG A 174 -7.16 -12.47 -0.66
N GLY A 175 -6.09 -13.17 -0.26
CA GLY A 175 -5.21 -12.74 0.82
C GLY A 175 -4.52 -11.41 0.50
N HIS A 176 -4.32 -10.62 1.53
CA HIS A 176 -3.53 -9.39 1.46
C HIS A 176 -2.23 -9.59 2.23
N ALA A 177 -1.10 -9.17 1.66
CA ALA A 177 0.22 -9.36 2.25
C ALA A 177 0.39 -8.64 3.59
N ARG A 178 -0.36 -7.55 3.82
CA ARG A 178 -0.24 -6.71 5.01
C ARG A 178 -1.59 -6.50 5.69
N SER A 179 -1.59 -6.32 7.02
CA SER A 179 -2.78 -5.93 7.77
C SER A 179 -3.20 -4.48 7.46
N ARG A 180 -4.45 -4.12 7.77
CA ARG A 180 -5.01 -2.78 7.45
C ARG A 180 -4.22 -1.62 8.05
N VAL A 181 -3.59 -1.80 9.21
CA VAL A 181 -2.82 -0.75 9.88
C VAL A 181 -1.67 -0.22 9.01
N TRP A 182 -1.13 -1.04 8.10
CA TRP A 182 -0.05 -0.67 7.20
C TRP A 182 -0.47 0.29 6.08
N VAL A 183 -1.76 0.56 5.95
CA VAL A 183 -2.26 1.67 5.11
C VAL A 183 -1.74 3.01 5.64
N TRP A 184 -1.60 3.16 6.95
CA TRP A 184 -1.09 4.35 7.62
C TRP A 184 0.40 4.23 7.96
N LEU A 185 0.76 3.20 8.72
CA LEU A 185 2.12 3.04 9.21
C LEU A 185 3.14 2.77 8.09
N GLY A 186 2.70 2.22 6.96
CA GLY A 186 3.57 1.93 5.82
C GLY A 186 4.27 3.16 5.24
N TRP A 187 3.72 4.37 5.45
CA TRP A 187 4.31 5.62 4.98
C TRP A 187 5.24 6.29 5.99
N ILE A 188 5.06 5.97 7.29
CA ILE A 188 5.72 6.68 8.40
C ILE A 188 6.93 5.89 8.90
N VAL A 189 6.83 4.55 8.94
CA VAL A 189 7.88 3.71 9.48
C VAL A 189 9.06 3.65 8.51
N PRO A 190 10.27 4.12 8.91
CA PRO A 190 11.45 4.06 8.08
C PRO A 190 11.73 2.63 7.58
N VAL A 191 12.49 2.49 6.53
CA VAL A 191 12.81 1.22 5.86
C VAL A 191 11.60 0.58 5.20
N VAL A 192 10.52 0.25 5.94
CA VAL A 192 9.32 -0.39 5.34
C VAL A 192 8.56 0.55 4.41
N ALA A 193 8.69 1.86 4.58
CA ALA A 193 8.13 2.87 3.69
C ALA A 193 8.63 2.75 2.23
N PHE A 194 9.75 2.05 2.00
CA PHE A 194 10.26 1.79 0.65
C PHE A 194 9.48 0.73 -0.13
N TRP A 195 8.63 -0.10 0.52
CA TRP A 195 7.90 -1.16 -0.21
C TRP A 195 6.49 -1.45 0.31
N PHE A 196 6.14 -1.13 1.58
CA PHE A 196 4.80 -1.44 2.11
C PHE A 196 3.69 -0.69 1.41
N PRO A 197 3.80 0.62 1.12
CA PRO A 197 2.76 1.34 0.38
C PRO A 197 2.51 0.73 -1.01
N TYR A 198 3.57 0.34 -1.71
CA TYR A 198 3.45 -0.37 -2.99
C TYR A 198 2.66 -1.68 -2.85
N GLN A 199 2.95 -2.48 -1.82
CA GLN A 199 2.26 -3.75 -1.58
C GLN A 199 0.77 -3.53 -1.25
N VAL A 200 0.45 -2.54 -0.41
CA VAL A 200 -0.94 -2.21 -0.07
C VAL A 200 -1.72 -1.82 -1.33
N VAL A 201 -1.19 -0.92 -2.14
CA VAL A 201 -1.86 -0.49 -3.39
C VAL A 201 -1.99 -1.66 -4.38
N ARG A 202 -0.94 -2.48 -4.54
CA ARG A 202 -0.95 -3.67 -5.39
C ARG A 202 -2.04 -4.65 -4.97
N ASP A 203 -2.17 -4.92 -3.68
CA ASP A 203 -3.11 -5.91 -3.15
C ASP A 203 -4.56 -5.44 -3.29
N VAL A 204 -4.84 -4.15 -2.98
CA VAL A 204 -6.16 -3.53 -3.20
C VAL A 204 -6.53 -3.59 -4.69
N ARG A 205 -5.60 -3.23 -5.57
CA ARG A 205 -5.80 -3.26 -7.02
C ARG A 205 -6.07 -4.68 -7.52
N ALA A 206 -5.28 -5.66 -7.07
CA ALA A 206 -5.45 -7.05 -7.46
C ALA A 206 -6.78 -7.65 -6.99
N ALA A 207 -7.33 -7.17 -5.87
CA ALA A 207 -8.61 -7.63 -5.34
C ALA A 207 -9.83 -7.02 -6.05
N THR A 208 -9.68 -5.87 -6.72
CA THR A 208 -10.80 -5.10 -7.27
C THR A 208 -10.77 -4.95 -8.80
N VAL A 209 -9.63 -5.23 -9.45
CA VAL A 209 -9.45 -5.06 -10.90
C VAL A 209 -9.21 -6.41 -11.57
N VAL A 210 -10.05 -6.78 -12.52
CA VAL A 210 -9.97 -8.08 -13.22
C VAL A 210 -8.71 -8.18 -14.11
N ALA A 211 -8.42 -7.11 -14.87
CA ALA A 211 -7.26 -7.05 -15.78
C ALA A 211 -6.43 -5.78 -15.51
N PRO A 212 -5.55 -5.80 -14.49
CA PRO A 212 -4.80 -4.63 -14.11
C PRO A 212 -3.76 -4.25 -15.18
N ARG A 213 -3.73 -2.95 -15.53
CA ARG A 213 -2.77 -2.41 -16.51
C ARG A 213 -1.34 -2.44 -15.95
N ARG A 214 -0.34 -2.50 -16.82
CA ARG A 214 1.06 -2.36 -16.41
C ARG A 214 1.36 -0.94 -15.95
N GLY A 215 2.41 -0.76 -15.12
CA GLY A 215 2.90 0.56 -14.73
C GLY A 215 2.92 0.84 -13.22
N LEU A 216 2.33 -0.01 -12.37
CA LEU A 216 2.34 0.21 -10.91
C LEU A 216 3.77 0.29 -10.35
N GLY A 217 4.69 -0.53 -10.84
CA GLY A 217 6.10 -0.47 -10.44
C GLY A 217 6.78 0.85 -10.86
N TRP A 218 6.45 1.39 -12.04
CA TRP A 218 6.97 2.68 -12.49
C TRP A 218 6.42 3.86 -11.70
N TRP A 219 5.14 3.79 -11.26
CA TRP A 219 4.61 4.75 -10.30
C TRP A 219 5.46 4.80 -9.04
N TRP A 220 5.75 3.61 -8.49
CA TRP A 220 6.53 3.51 -7.26
C TRP A 220 7.98 3.95 -7.45
N ALA A 221 8.60 3.58 -8.56
CA ALA A 221 9.96 4.03 -8.90
C ALA A 221 10.04 5.56 -9.04
N GLY A 222 9.07 6.19 -9.71
CA GLY A 222 9.00 7.63 -9.83
C GLY A 222 8.84 8.34 -8.48
N TRP A 223 7.99 7.78 -7.60
CA TRP A 223 7.80 8.30 -6.25
C TRP A 223 9.07 8.17 -5.39
N LEU A 224 9.77 7.03 -5.47
CA LEU A 224 11.04 6.84 -4.77
C LEU A 224 12.13 7.78 -5.31
N LEU A 225 12.19 7.96 -6.63
CA LEU A 225 13.13 8.88 -7.26
C LEU A 225 12.93 10.31 -6.75
N TRP A 226 11.66 10.78 -6.72
CA TRP A 226 11.33 12.06 -6.13
C TRP A 226 11.72 12.14 -4.66
N SER A 227 11.41 11.13 -3.85
CA SER A 227 11.73 11.10 -2.41
C SER A 227 13.24 11.20 -2.17
N VAL A 228 14.04 10.47 -2.94
CA VAL A 228 15.52 10.52 -2.83
C VAL A 228 16.04 11.87 -3.28
N ALA A 229 15.58 12.40 -4.41
CA ALA A 229 16.02 13.68 -4.94
C ALA A 229 15.68 14.84 -3.99
N THR A 230 14.49 14.85 -3.40
CA THR A 230 14.10 15.84 -2.37
C THR A 230 14.96 15.73 -1.12
N ASN A 231 15.31 14.52 -0.67
CA ASN A 231 16.26 14.36 0.43
C ASN A 231 17.63 14.93 0.08
N VAL A 232 18.14 14.69 -1.13
CA VAL A 232 19.41 15.27 -1.59
C VAL A 232 19.34 16.81 -1.60
N ALA A 233 18.27 17.39 -2.17
CA ALA A 233 18.07 18.83 -2.18
C ALA A 233 18.06 19.42 -0.75
N THR A 234 17.35 18.78 0.19
CA THR A 234 17.32 19.17 1.59
C THR A 234 18.72 19.11 2.22
N GLN A 235 19.49 18.06 1.98
CA GLN A 235 20.86 17.94 2.49
C GLN A 235 21.78 19.04 1.94
N LEU A 236 21.66 19.36 0.64
CA LEU A 236 22.44 20.44 0.03
C LEU A 236 22.17 21.80 0.69
N THR A 237 20.91 22.10 1.02
CA THR A 237 20.52 23.39 1.60
C THR A 237 20.72 23.50 3.11
N THR A 238 20.61 22.38 3.86
CA THR A 238 20.65 22.40 5.34
C THR A 238 22.01 22.04 5.92
N LEU A 239 22.78 21.14 5.27
CA LEU A 239 24.05 20.63 5.82
C LEU A 239 25.29 21.25 5.17
N SER A 240 25.12 22.06 4.11
CA SER A 240 26.27 22.73 3.50
C SER A 240 26.80 23.82 4.42
N SER A 241 28.02 23.61 4.92
CA SER A 241 28.75 24.58 5.76
C SER A 241 29.20 25.78 4.94
N ALA A 242 29.48 26.88 5.63
CA ALA A 242 30.18 28.03 5.02
C ALA A 242 31.43 27.56 4.28
N GLY A 243 31.56 27.92 2.99
CA GLY A 243 32.70 27.49 2.16
C GLY A 243 32.42 26.32 1.22
N ALA A 244 31.22 25.75 1.23
CA ALA A 244 30.80 24.72 0.29
C ALA A 244 30.36 25.27 -1.11
N ALA A 245 31.02 26.37 -1.54
CA ALA A 245 30.80 26.94 -2.86
C ALA A 245 30.99 25.86 -3.96
N GLY A 246 30.10 25.85 -4.95
CA GLY A 246 30.10 24.85 -6.03
C GLY A 246 29.14 23.67 -5.81
N THR A 247 28.73 23.39 -4.56
CA THR A 247 27.77 22.29 -4.29
C THR A 247 26.31 22.69 -4.58
N PHE A 248 25.96 23.96 -4.41
CA PHE A 248 24.59 24.43 -4.62
C PHE A 248 24.14 24.40 -6.10
N ALA A 249 25.08 24.34 -7.04
CA ALA A 249 24.78 24.09 -8.46
C ALA A 249 24.09 22.73 -8.69
N LEU A 250 24.19 21.79 -7.76
CA LEU A 250 23.48 20.51 -7.80
C LEU A 250 22.01 20.59 -7.38
N LEU A 251 21.59 21.69 -6.73
CA LEU A 251 20.19 21.86 -6.28
C LEU A 251 19.19 21.82 -7.44
N PRO A 252 19.32 22.60 -8.53
CA PRO A 252 18.43 22.50 -9.68
C PRO A 252 18.46 21.14 -10.36
N VAL A 253 19.60 20.45 -10.32
CA VAL A 253 19.74 19.10 -10.88
C VAL A 253 18.91 18.11 -10.07
N ALA A 254 19.04 18.11 -8.74
CA ALA A 254 18.26 17.27 -7.85
C ALA A 254 16.76 17.54 -8.01
N GLU A 255 16.37 18.82 -8.04
CA GLU A 255 14.97 19.23 -8.24
C GLU A 255 14.43 18.81 -9.62
N THR A 256 15.24 18.88 -10.69
CA THR A 256 14.83 18.41 -12.02
C THR A 256 14.55 16.93 -12.02
N VAL A 257 15.45 16.13 -11.44
CA VAL A 257 15.31 14.67 -11.35
C VAL A 257 14.09 14.31 -10.49
N GLY A 258 13.92 14.98 -9.34
CA GLY A 258 12.78 14.78 -8.46
C GLY A 258 11.45 15.11 -9.12
N THR A 259 11.37 16.28 -9.76
CA THR A 259 10.16 16.75 -10.45
C THR A 259 9.78 15.82 -11.60
N ALA A 260 10.75 15.38 -12.42
CA ALA A 260 10.49 14.41 -13.48
C ALA A 260 9.95 13.08 -12.92
N GLY A 261 10.54 12.59 -11.82
CA GLY A 261 10.05 11.40 -11.12
C GLY A 261 8.63 11.56 -10.60
N LEU A 262 8.31 12.70 -9.98
CA LEU A 262 6.97 12.97 -9.44
C LEU A 262 5.91 13.14 -10.55
N VAL A 263 6.23 13.78 -11.66
CA VAL A 263 5.32 13.91 -12.82
C VAL A 263 5.01 12.54 -13.40
N LEU A 264 6.00 11.68 -13.57
CA LEU A 264 5.79 10.30 -13.98
C LEU A 264 4.89 9.56 -12.97
N ALA A 265 5.20 9.69 -11.69
CA ALA A 265 4.42 9.10 -10.61
C ALA A 265 2.98 9.60 -10.61
N LEU A 266 2.73 10.91 -10.81
CA LEU A 266 1.40 11.50 -10.87
C LEU A 266 0.54 10.87 -11.98
N VAL A 267 1.08 10.80 -13.21
CA VAL A 267 0.34 10.23 -14.36
C VAL A 267 -0.08 8.78 -14.08
N LEU A 268 0.83 7.99 -13.53
CA LEU A 268 0.56 6.59 -13.23
C LEU A 268 -0.33 6.42 -11.99
N TRP A 269 -0.22 7.32 -11.01
CA TRP A 269 -1.08 7.36 -9.83
C TRP A 269 -2.53 7.65 -10.19
N VAL A 270 -2.76 8.69 -10.99
CA VAL A 270 -4.12 9.04 -11.47
C VAL A 270 -4.76 7.86 -12.21
N ARG A 271 -3.99 7.16 -13.06
CA ARG A 271 -4.47 5.95 -13.74
C ARG A 271 -4.82 4.84 -12.74
N THR A 272 -3.97 4.60 -11.76
CA THR A 272 -4.15 3.55 -10.74
C THR A 272 -5.38 3.84 -9.87
N VAL A 273 -5.55 5.07 -9.38
CA VAL A 273 -6.69 5.48 -8.56
C VAL A 273 -8.00 5.32 -9.35
N ARG A 274 -8.04 5.79 -10.60
CA ARG A 274 -9.21 5.64 -11.48
C ARG A 274 -9.54 4.18 -11.76
N GLU A 275 -8.54 3.36 -12.03
CA GLU A 275 -8.70 1.93 -12.32
C GLU A 275 -9.27 1.17 -11.10
N ILE A 276 -8.71 1.39 -9.90
CA ILE A 276 -9.21 0.78 -8.66
C ILE A 276 -10.65 1.23 -8.40
N THR A 277 -10.94 2.53 -8.49
CA THR A 277 -12.27 3.08 -8.21
C THR A 277 -13.32 2.56 -9.23
N ALA A 278 -12.94 2.43 -10.50
CA ALA A 278 -13.82 1.85 -11.53
C ALA A 278 -14.10 0.37 -11.26
N GLY A 279 -13.07 -0.42 -10.91
CA GLY A 279 -13.24 -1.82 -10.53
C GLY A 279 -14.14 -2.00 -9.31
N GLN A 280 -13.97 -1.14 -8.29
CA GLN A 280 -14.81 -1.13 -7.09
C GLN A 280 -16.28 -0.80 -7.40
N ARG A 281 -16.54 0.20 -8.24
CA ARG A 281 -17.90 0.55 -8.69
C ARG A 281 -18.56 -0.59 -9.46
N ALA A 282 -17.81 -1.24 -10.35
CA ALA A 282 -18.29 -2.38 -11.11
C ALA A 282 -18.66 -3.56 -10.18
N ALA A 283 -17.84 -3.85 -9.17
CA ALA A 283 -18.09 -4.93 -8.23
C ALA A 283 -19.32 -4.66 -7.35
N VAL A 284 -19.52 -3.41 -6.88
CA VAL A 284 -20.73 -3.04 -6.11
C VAL A 284 -21.98 -3.02 -7.00
N GLY A 285 -21.88 -2.55 -8.24
CA GLY A 285 -22.99 -2.50 -9.18
C GLY A 285 -23.43 -3.87 -9.73
N ALA A 286 -22.54 -4.86 -9.72
CA ALA A 286 -22.90 -6.24 -10.14
C ALA A 286 -23.85 -6.93 -9.15
N ASP A 287 -23.75 -6.60 -7.86
CA ASP A 287 -24.61 -7.18 -6.83
C ASP A 287 -26.00 -6.49 -6.71
N ALA A 288 -26.14 -5.31 -7.31
CA ALA A 288 -27.40 -4.56 -7.30
C ALA A 288 -28.35 -4.96 -8.43
N ARG A 289 -27.96 -5.90 -9.31
CA ARG A 289 -28.74 -6.46 -10.42
C ARG A 289 -29.12 -7.89 -10.14
#